data_0c145de55e2627c79db1ffddda8d45e9
#
_entry.id   0c145de55e2627c79db1ffddda8d45e9
#
_cell.length_a   1.000
_cell.length_b   1.000
_cell.length_c   1.000
_cell.angle_alpha   90.00
_cell.angle_beta   90.00
_cell.angle_gamma   90.00
#
_symmetry.space_group_name_H-M   'P 1'
#
loop_
_entity.id
_entity.type
_entity.pdbx_description
1 polymer ?
#
loop_
_entity_poly.entity_id
_entity_poly.type
_entity_poly.pdbx_seq_one_letter_code
_entity_poly.pdbx_strand_id
1 'polypeptide(L)'
;MSKKEKRTTPVDLPKEYRVVVMHFAKHKSYRVYCKKYGTKKGDEIITLLHDLISSRLQNQEFVFCLDPDTALLTLEKERYRSVCEELELSFSERIIPFYLPEDLERGYIKAENKHGETKRYPIIELASERIY
;
A
#
# COMPACT_ATOMS: atom_id res chain seq x y z
N MET A 1 -16.45 32.92 20.98
CA MET A 1 -16.09 32.83 20.95
C MET A 1 -15.66 32.69 20.37
N SER A 2 -15.90 32.24 20.40
CA SER A 2 -15.54 32.07 20.26
C SER A 2 -15.29 31.83 19.61
N LYS A 3 -15.55 31.61 19.74
CA LYS A 3 -15.39 31.63 19.52
C LYS A 3 -14.95 31.31 19.13
N LYS A 4 -15.26 31.08 19.27
CA LYS A 4 -15.00 31.00 19.23
C LYS A 4 -14.64 30.57 18.94
N GLU A 5 -14.96 30.21 18.95
CA GLU A 5 -14.77 29.99 19.09
C GLU A 5 -14.48 29.50 18.70
N LYS A 6 -14.62 29.52 18.75
CA LYS A 6 -14.46 29.13 18.72
C LYS A 6 -14.17 28.50 18.36
N ARG A 7 -14.45 28.40 18.44
CA ARG A 7 -14.33 27.82 18.33
C ARG A 7 -13.97 27.26 17.86
N THR A 8 -14.43 27.09 18.01
CA THR A 8 -14.26 26.47 17.70
C THR A 8 -13.94 26.47 16.84
N THR A 9 -14.15 26.30 16.92
CA THR A 9 -13.99 26.05 16.37
C THR A 9 -13.71 26.16 15.59
N PRO A 10 -13.67 26.70 15.81
CA PRO A 10 -13.62 26.26 15.08
C PRO A 10 -13.45 26.42 14.34
N VAL A 11 -13.78 27.23 15.11
CA VAL A 11 -14.02 26.81 14.52
C VAL A 11 -13.42 26.34 13.75
N ASP A 12 -13.46 26.25 14.30
CA ASP A 12 -12.74 25.12 13.69
C ASP A 12 -13.69 24.16 13.01
N LEU A 13 -13.76 24.26 11.73
CA LEU A 13 -14.43 23.25 10.95
C LEU A 13 -13.58 21.97 10.95
N PRO A 14 -14.21 20.81 11.11
CA PRO A 14 -13.48 19.55 10.97
C PRO A 14 -12.86 19.47 9.59
N LYS A 15 -11.65 18.95 9.54
CA LYS A 15 -11.00 18.68 8.26
C LYS A 15 -11.76 17.58 7.54
N GLU A 16 -11.82 17.72 6.23
CA GLU A 16 -12.37 16.65 5.41
C GLU A 16 -11.34 15.54 5.23
N TYR A 17 -11.82 14.33 5.18
CA TYR A 17 -10.98 13.16 5.01
C TYR A 17 -11.46 12.34 3.83
N ARG A 18 -10.55 11.57 3.29
CA ARG A 18 -10.86 10.60 2.25
C ARG A 18 -10.46 9.24 2.73
N VAL A 19 -11.23 8.24 2.34
CA VAL A 19 -10.91 6.84 2.64
C VAL A 19 -10.37 6.21 1.38
N VAL A 20 -9.19 5.63 1.49
CA VAL A 20 -8.47 5.04 0.37
C VAL A 20 -8.17 3.59 0.72
N VAL A 21 -8.45 2.66 -0.20
CA VAL A 21 -7.98 1.30 -0.04
C VAL A 21 -6.64 1.17 -0.75
N MET A 22 -5.67 0.57 -0.06
CA MET A 22 -4.33 0.33 -0.59
C MET A 22 -4.06 -1.15 -0.53
N HIS A 23 -3.62 -1.71 -1.66
CA HIS A 23 -3.44 -3.16 -1.77
C HIS A 23 -2.41 -3.44 -2.87
N PHE A 24 -2.00 -4.70 -2.98
CA PHE A 24 -1.14 -5.09 -4.10
C PHE A 24 -1.98 -5.09 -5.38
N ALA A 25 -1.43 -4.48 -6.43
CA ALA A 25 -2.16 -4.29 -7.69
C ALA A 25 -2.60 -5.62 -8.30
N LYS A 26 -1.72 -6.63 -8.22
CA LYS A 26 -2.02 -7.97 -8.70
C LYS A 26 -1.84 -8.94 -7.54
N HIS A 27 -2.95 -9.38 -7.00
CA HIS A 27 -2.95 -10.22 -5.82
C HIS A 27 -2.12 -11.50 -6.00
N LYS A 28 -2.20 -12.09 -7.17
CA LYS A 28 -1.50 -13.34 -7.45
C LYS A 28 0.02 -13.18 -7.46
N SER A 29 0.53 -11.99 -7.79
CA SER A 29 1.97 -11.74 -7.80
C SER A 29 2.58 -11.95 -6.41
N TYR A 30 1.88 -11.52 -5.37
CA TYR A 30 2.36 -11.74 -4.01
C TYR A 30 2.38 -13.23 -3.66
N ARG A 31 1.33 -13.97 -4.04
CA ARG A 31 1.27 -15.41 -3.76
C ARG A 31 2.38 -16.16 -4.47
N VAL A 32 2.62 -15.82 -5.73
CA VAL A 32 3.69 -16.45 -6.50
C VAL A 32 5.06 -16.11 -5.91
N TYR A 33 5.21 -14.87 -5.47
CA TYR A 33 6.43 -14.45 -4.79
C TYR A 33 6.70 -15.34 -3.57
N CYS A 34 5.70 -15.53 -2.73
CA CYS A 34 5.86 -16.34 -1.51
C CYS A 34 6.23 -17.78 -1.84
N LYS A 35 5.69 -18.33 -2.92
CA LYS A 35 6.03 -19.67 -3.34
C LYS A 35 7.49 -19.80 -3.76
N LYS A 36 7.99 -18.79 -4.49
CA LYS A 36 9.37 -18.85 -4.99
C LYS A 36 10.40 -18.47 -3.94
N TYR A 37 10.14 -17.41 -3.18
CA TYR A 37 11.10 -16.82 -2.26
C TYR A 37 10.91 -17.25 -0.82
N GLY A 38 9.76 -17.84 -0.50
CA GLY A 38 9.44 -18.31 0.84
C GLY A 38 8.54 -17.34 1.60
N THR A 39 7.79 -17.89 2.56
CA THR A 39 6.83 -17.09 3.34
C THR A 39 7.50 -16.04 4.21
N LYS A 40 8.73 -16.32 4.68
CA LYS A 40 9.45 -15.34 5.50
C LYS A 40 9.72 -14.07 4.72
N LYS A 41 10.16 -14.21 3.47
CA LYS A 41 10.37 -13.04 2.60
C LYS A 41 9.06 -12.33 2.31
N GLY A 42 7.98 -13.08 2.08
CA GLY A 42 6.68 -12.51 1.88
C GLY A 42 6.22 -11.69 3.09
N ASP A 43 6.45 -12.21 4.30
CA ASP A 43 6.10 -11.50 5.53
C ASP A 43 6.91 -10.21 5.67
N GLU A 44 8.16 -10.22 5.22
CA GLU A 44 8.99 -9.01 5.24
C GLU A 44 8.44 -7.93 4.30
N ILE A 45 7.87 -8.36 3.16
CA ILE A 45 7.22 -7.41 2.25
C ILE A 45 5.98 -6.79 2.90
N ILE A 46 5.19 -7.59 3.61
CA ILE A 46 4.04 -7.07 4.36
C ILE A 46 4.48 -6.06 5.41
N THR A 47 5.57 -6.38 6.13
CA THR A 47 6.12 -5.44 7.11
C THR A 47 6.56 -4.13 6.44
N LEU A 48 7.21 -4.23 5.27
CA LEU A 48 7.59 -3.05 4.51
C LEU A 48 6.38 -2.19 4.18
N LEU A 49 5.30 -2.81 3.72
CA LEU A 49 4.07 -2.09 3.39
C LEU A 49 3.53 -1.34 4.61
N HIS A 50 3.42 -2.04 5.75
CA HIS A 50 2.87 -1.44 6.95
C HIS A 50 3.75 -0.32 7.49
N ASP A 51 5.07 -0.50 7.44
CA ASP A 51 6.01 0.53 7.89
C ASP A 51 5.94 1.77 7.02
N LEU A 52 5.85 1.60 5.71
CA LEU A 52 5.72 2.73 4.79
C LEU A 52 4.44 3.51 5.06
N ILE A 53 3.33 2.81 5.22
CA ILE A 53 2.04 3.46 5.49
C ILE A 53 2.14 4.25 6.80
N SER A 54 2.62 3.60 7.86
CA SER A 54 2.70 4.26 9.18
C SER A 54 3.57 5.50 9.14
N SER A 55 4.63 5.48 8.33
CA SER A 55 5.56 6.61 8.26
C SER A 55 4.96 7.85 7.62
N ARG A 56 3.82 7.73 6.93
CA ARG A 56 3.20 8.84 6.22
C ARG A 56 1.98 9.42 6.91
N LEU A 57 1.47 8.75 7.94
CA LEU A 57 0.26 9.22 8.62
C LEU A 57 0.57 10.43 9.50
N GLN A 58 -0.34 11.39 9.54
CA GLN A 58 -0.21 12.62 10.32
C GLN A 58 -1.49 12.89 11.08
N ASN A 59 -1.36 13.55 12.23
CA ASN A 59 -2.50 14.06 12.99
C ASN A 59 -3.54 12.98 13.26
N GLN A 60 -4.77 13.19 12.74
CA GLN A 60 -5.91 12.30 12.96
C GLN A 60 -6.01 11.22 11.87
N GLU A 61 -5.05 11.17 10.98
CA GLU A 61 -5.03 10.13 9.95
C GLU A 61 -4.74 8.77 10.58
N PHE A 62 -5.34 7.73 10.03
CA PHE A 62 -5.11 6.40 10.58
C PHE A 62 -5.26 5.34 9.50
N VAL A 63 -4.81 4.15 9.84
CA VAL A 63 -4.89 2.98 8.96
C VAL A 63 -5.64 1.87 9.67
N PHE A 64 -6.47 1.17 8.92
CA PHE A 64 -7.17 -0.02 9.38
C PHE A 64 -6.82 -1.16 8.43
N CYS A 65 -6.18 -2.22 8.94
CA CYS A 65 -5.79 -3.36 8.10
C CYS A 65 -6.94 -4.35 7.99
N LEU A 66 -7.46 -4.52 6.78
CA LEU A 66 -8.51 -5.50 6.51
C LEU A 66 -7.91 -6.89 6.40
N ASP A 67 -6.82 -6.99 5.67
CA ASP A 67 -6.02 -8.19 5.49
C ASP A 67 -4.57 -7.77 5.59
N PRO A 68 -3.63 -8.71 5.74
CA PRO A 68 -2.22 -8.30 5.79
C PRO A 68 -1.78 -7.46 4.60
N ASP A 69 -2.35 -7.72 3.42
CA ASP A 69 -1.98 -7.03 2.18
C ASP A 69 -3.00 -5.99 1.72
N THR A 70 -3.97 -5.64 2.56
CA THR A 70 -5.02 -4.69 2.20
C THR A 70 -5.29 -3.78 3.38
N ALA A 71 -5.17 -2.48 3.16
CA ALA A 71 -5.33 -1.49 4.21
C ALA A 71 -6.30 -0.40 3.77
N LEU A 72 -7.11 0.07 4.72
CA LEU A 72 -7.91 1.27 4.54
C LEU A 72 -7.18 2.41 5.22
N LEU A 73 -6.92 3.47 4.47
CA LEU A 73 -6.27 4.66 5.00
C LEU A 73 -7.27 5.80 5.04
N THR A 74 -7.35 6.47 6.17
CA THR A 74 -8.13 7.70 6.29
C THR A 74 -7.15 8.86 6.27
N LEU A 75 -7.18 9.63 5.20
CA LEU A 75 -6.22 10.70 4.94
C LEU A 75 -6.93 12.01 4.73
N GLU A 76 -6.29 13.10 5.08
CA GLU A 76 -6.83 14.44 4.84
C GLU A 76 -7.01 14.66 3.35
N LYS A 77 -8.09 15.35 3.01
CA LYS A 77 -8.48 15.60 1.62
C LYS A 77 -7.33 16.21 0.80
N GLU A 78 -6.59 17.13 1.39
CA GLU A 78 -5.50 17.79 0.69
C GLU A 78 -4.25 16.95 0.56
N ARG A 79 -4.20 15.83 1.28
CA ARG A 79 -2.98 15.01 1.33
C ARG A 79 -3.11 13.67 0.61
N TYR A 80 -4.35 13.16 0.45
CA TYR A 80 -4.50 11.75 0.09
C TYR A 80 -3.83 11.39 -1.25
N ARG A 81 -3.89 12.28 -2.24
CA ARG A 81 -3.29 11.99 -3.55
C ARG A 81 -1.78 11.91 -3.46
N SER A 82 -1.14 12.91 -2.85
CA SER A 82 0.31 12.91 -2.74
C SER A 82 0.81 11.77 -1.86
N VAL A 83 0.09 11.46 -0.79
CA VAL A 83 0.49 10.36 0.09
C VAL A 83 0.42 9.03 -0.68
N CYS A 84 -0.66 8.79 -1.42
CA CYS A 84 -0.79 7.55 -2.19
C CYS A 84 0.29 7.44 -3.24
N GLU A 85 0.58 8.53 -3.96
CA GLU A 85 1.62 8.53 -4.98
C GLU A 85 2.99 8.26 -4.37
N GLU A 86 3.28 8.90 -3.23
CA GLU A 86 4.55 8.69 -2.54
C GLU A 86 4.70 7.26 -2.04
N LEU A 87 3.62 6.69 -1.51
CA LEU A 87 3.66 5.31 -1.03
C LEU A 87 3.88 4.33 -2.18
N GLU A 88 3.19 4.53 -3.29
CA GLU A 88 3.35 3.67 -4.46
C GLU A 88 4.77 3.75 -5.00
N LEU A 89 5.31 4.95 -5.11
CA LEU A 89 6.67 5.14 -5.58
C LEU A 89 7.70 4.54 -4.61
N SER A 90 7.57 4.85 -3.33
CA SER A 90 8.49 4.34 -2.31
C SER A 90 8.49 2.82 -2.28
N PHE A 91 7.31 2.22 -2.39
CA PHE A 91 7.22 0.77 -2.41
C PHE A 91 7.93 0.19 -3.63
N SER A 92 7.72 0.80 -4.80
CA SER A 92 8.35 0.33 -6.04
C SER A 92 9.87 0.36 -5.95
N GLU A 93 10.43 1.30 -5.19
CA GLU A 93 11.85 1.38 -4.97
C GLU A 93 12.34 0.41 -3.91
N ARG A 94 11.59 0.29 -2.82
CA ARG A 94 12.00 -0.50 -1.67
C ARG A 94 11.79 -1.99 -1.87
N ILE A 95 10.98 -2.38 -2.85
CA ILE A 95 10.75 -3.81 -3.15
C ILE A 95 11.93 -4.43 -3.92
N ILE A 96 12.76 -3.61 -4.53
CA ILE A 96 13.85 -4.09 -5.40
C ILE A 96 14.73 -5.12 -4.71
N PRO A 97 15.25 -4.89 -3.50
CA PRO A 97 16.14 -5.88 -2.87
C PRO A 97 15.46 -7.20 -2.53
N PHE A 98 14.14 -7.28 -2.62
CA PHE A 98 13.41 -8.51 -2.30
C PHE A 98 13.39 -9.50 -3.47
N TYR A 99 13.84 -9.10 -4.65
CA TYR A 99 13.81 -9.91 -5.86
C TYR A 99 15.22 -10.24 -6.32
N LEU A 100 15.38 -11.41 -6.92
CA LEU A 100 16.62 -11.74 -7.62
C LEU A 100 16.79 -10.84 -8.84
N PRO A 101 18.03 -10.50 -9.21
CA PRO A 101 18.25 -9.61 -10.36
C PRO A 101 17.61 -10.11 -11.65
N GLU A 102 17.59 -11.42 -11.89
CA GLU A 102 17.02 -11.95 -13.13
C GLU A 102 15.50 -11.74 -13.19
N ASP A 103 14.80 -11.81 -12.04
CA ASP A 103 13.37 -11.56 -12.00
C ASP A 103 13.08 -10.07 -12.25
N LEU A 104 13.90 -9.19 -11.67
CA LEU A 104 13.76 -7.76 -11.89
C LEU A 104 14.01 -7.41 -13.35
N GLU A 105 15.02 -8.00 -13.95
CA GLU A 105 15.39 -7.72 -15.33
C GLU A 105 14.28 -8.13 -16.27
N ARG A 106 13.65 -9.29 -16.02
CA ARG A 106 12.50 -9.73 -16.81
C ARG A 106 11.25 -8.90 -16.53
N GLY A 107 11.12 -8.40 -15.31
CA GLY A 107 9.93 -7.68 -14.87
C GLY A 107 8.80 -8.58 -14.39
N TYR A 108 9.04 -9.87 -14.26
CA TYR A 108 8.01 -10.83 -13.83
C TYR A 108 8.65 -12.13 -13.36
N ILE A 109 7.85 -12.93 -12.65
CA ILE A 109 8.20 -14.30 -12.29
C ILE A 109 7.38 -15.23 -13.19
N LYS A 110 8.03 -16.23 -13.77
CA LYS A 110 7.32 -17.31 -14.46
C LYS A 110 6.96 -18.39 -13.47
N ALA A 111 5.71 -18.85 -13.50
CA ALA A 111 5.29 -19.93 -12.63
C ALA A 111 4.11 -20.66 -13.27
N GLU A 112 3.97 -21.95 -12.95
CA GLU A 112 2.81 -22.72 -13.42
C GLU A 112 1.63 -22.46 -12.48
N ASN A 113 0.44 -22.32 -13.08
CA ASN A 113 -0.77 -22.23 -12.30
C ASN A 113 -1.27 -23.64 -11.99
N LYS A 114 -2.43 -23.73 -11.33
CA LYS A 114 -2.98 -25.03 -10.92
C LYS A 114 -3.41 -25.90 -12.10
N HIS A 115 -3.48 -25.33 -13.30
CA HIS A 115 -3.81 -26.09 -14.52
C HIS A 115 -2.58 -26.50 -15.31
N GLY A 116 -1.38 -26.28 -14.77
CA GLY A 116 -0.13 -26.62 -15.43
C GLY A 116 0.31 -25.65 -16.49
N GLU A 117 -0.38 -24.51 -16.62
CA GLU A 117 -0.04 -23.48 -17.60
C GLU A 117 1.01 -22.55 -17.03
N THR A 118 2.03 -22.23 -17.83
CA THR A 118 3.03 -21.24 -17.43
C THR A 118 2.45 -19.84 -17.60
N LYS A 119 2.49 -19.07 -16.52
CA LYS A 119 2.00 -17.69 -16.50
C LYS A 119 3.12 -16.75 -16.06
N ARG A 120 2.97 -15.48 -16.43
CA ARG A 120 3.88 -14.42 -16.02
C ARG A 120 3.20 -13.60 -14.93
N TYR A 121 3.92 -13.43 -13.83
CA TYR A 121 3.40 -12.69 -12.67
C TYR A 121 4.30 -11.48 -12.44
N PRO A 122 3.78 -10.26 -12.67
CA PRO A 122 4.62 -9.05 -12.58
C PRO A 122 5.17 -8.85 -11.16
N ILE A 123 6.19 -8.01 -11.07
CA ILE A 123 6.75 -7.57 -9.80
C ILE A 123 5.62 -6.94 -8.98
N ILE A 124 5.62 -7.19 -7.68
CA ILE A 124 4.58 -6.66 -6.78
C ILE A 124 4.58 -5.14 -6.81
N GLU A 125 3.41 -4.55 -7.02
CA GLU A 125 3.22 -3.09 -7.00
C GLU A 125 2.06 -2.76 -6.09
N LEU A 126 2.12 -1.56 -5.50
CA LEU A 126 0.98 -1.04 -4.75
C LEU A 126 0.00 -0.36 -5.68
N ALA A 127 -1.27 -0.49 -5.35
CA ALA A 127 -2.33 0.26 -6.00
C ALA A 127 -3.21 0.87 -4.91
N SER A 128 -3.80 2.01 -5.20
CA SER A 128 -4.69 2.67 -4.27
C SER A 128 -5.92 3.17 -5.02
N GLU A 129 -7.06 3.12 -4.33
CA GLU A 129 -8.33 3.60 -4.85
C GLU A 129 -9.05 4.37 -3.77
N ARG A 130 -9.51 5.56 -4.12
CA ARG A 130 -10.37 6.30 -3.21
C ARG A 130 -11.75 5.66 -3.21
N ILE A 131 -12.28 5.32 -2.04
CA ILE A 131 -13.60 4.73 -1.91
C ILE A 131 -14.57 5.66 -1.20
N TYR A 132 -14.06 6.75 -0.62
CA TYR A 132 -14.95 7.70 0.03
C TYR A 132 -14.34 9.09 0.07
#